data_db61e8f4466ea21c886ef2fbc1b65a41
#
_entry.id   db61e8f4466ea21c886ef2fbc1b65a41
#
_cell.length_a   1.000
_cell.length_b   1.000
_cell.length_c   1.000
_cell.angle_alpha   90.00
_cell.angle_beta   90.00
_cell.angle_gamma   90.00
#
_symmetry.space_group_name_H-M   'P 1'
#
loop_
_entity.id
_entity.type
_entity.pdbx_description
1 polymer ?
#
loop_
_entity_poly.entity_id
_entity_poly.type
_entity_poly.pdbx_seq_one_letter_code
_entity_poly.pdbx_strand_id
1 'polypeptide(L)'
;GGGNADDQGDGDTPTPTTTTTTPQVDFNTQWLILKAKLLAAGLPASTVDASVDYFRTIIKDAKFAGENELENVVDQYLYLPTYQDKSGNTIDSPFYKDFGKFNEKLTTKRKPGELVGLVLGYKRVIDKYVTSPTGRDAFKSDDSIIKYMQNDVSVAELDERANAARLRSLNADPYYVKALMDLKYIDAASDLTSFFLDPNVGTKALEDRRTSGAFATEAIRRANEASGIKLDTDFAKQQAARLTALGYTEAQITQLAGEGYENIAEQLRPTEKLSGIYERNLAGGAADATKVQQELEAEQFLGTASQRRKKLAQQEIQSFRGQSGLSTTALRTGVTGLL
;
A
#
# COMPACT_ATOMS: atom_id res chain seq x y z
N GLY A 1 -92.00 45.00 60.41
CA GLY A 1 -91.41 45.09 59.16
C GLY A 1 -90.32 44.06 59.03
N GLY A 2 -90.56 43.17 58.12
CA GLY A 2 -89.72 42.04 57.74
C GLY A 2 -88.60 42.39 56.86
N GLY A 3 -87.65 41.58 56.73
CA GLY A 3 -86.59 41.64 55.76
C GLY A 3 -85.92 40.30 55.64
N ASN A 4 -86.25 39.61 54.58
CA ASN A 4 -85.63 38.37 54.20
C ASN A 4 -84.20 38.63 53.67
N ALA A 5 -83.26 37.81 54.06
CA ALA A 5 -82.01 37.69 53.44
C ALA A 5 -81.96 36.34 52.65
N ASP A 6 -81.87 36.41 51.33
CA ASP A 6 -81.67 35.27 50.48
C ASP A 6 -80.17 34.93 50.42
N ASP A 7 -79.85 33.78 50.89
CA ASP A 7 -78.54 33.15 50.77
C ASP A 7 -78.47 32.39 49.42
N GLN A 8 -77.76 32.95 48.44
CA GLN A 8 -77.47 32.27 47.21
C GLN A 8 -76.12 31.61 47.36
N GLY A 9 -76.13 30.30 47.55
CA GLY A 9 -74.91 29.45 47.44
C GLY A 9 -74.39 29.40 46.00
N ASP A 10 -73.22 29.97 45.78
CA ASP A 10 -72.46 29.80 44.58
C ASP A 10 -71.96 28.35 44.53
N GLY A 11 -72.56 27.56 43.64
CA GLY A 11 -72.12 26.25 43.30
C GLY A 11 -70.92 26.34 42.37
N ASP A 12 -69.71 26.27 42.94
CA ASP A 12 -68.52 26.06 42.20
C ASP A 12 -68.55 24.67 41.54
N THR A 13 -68.91 24.64 40.26
CA THR A 13 -68.76 23.46 39.37
C THR A 13 -67.30 23.34 39.02
N PRO A 14 -66.60 22.25 39.40
CA PRO A 14 -65.25 22.10 39.02
C PRO A 14 -65.20 21.89 37.50
N THR A 15 -64.59 22.84 36.79
CA THR A 15 -64.29 22.74 35.40
C THR A 15 -63.37 21.49 35.20
N PRO A 16 -63.76 20.53 34.36
CA PRO A 16 -62.90 19.40 34.12
C PRO A 16 -61.61 19.90 33.45
N THR A 17 -60.52 19.87 34.19
CA THR A 17 -59.15 20.06 33.63
C THR A 17 -58.91 18.90 32.73
N THR A 18 -59.16 19.09 31.44
CA THR A 18 -58.75 18.15 30.40
C THR A 18 -57.23 18.17 30.35
N THR A 19 -56.61 17.32 31.13
CA THR A 19 -55.21 17.00 30.98
C THR A 19 -55.07 16.30 29.60
N THR A 20 -54.77 17.06 28.59
CA THR A 20 -54.39 16.54 27.30
C THR A 20 -53.05 15.81 27.48
N THR A 21 -53.14 14.55 27.91
CA THR A 21 -52.00 13.64 27.87
C THR A 21 -51.69 13.42 26.40
N THR A 22 -50.74 14.13 25.86
CA THR A 22 -50.15 13.82 24.57
C THR A 22 -49.77 12.35 24.60
N PRO A 23 -50.27 11.51 23.70
CA PRO A 23 -49.95 10.09 23.72
C PRO A 23 -48.42 9.96 23.60
N GLN A 24 -47.80 9.46 24.63
CA GLN A 24 -46.41 9.15 24.64
C GLN A 24 -46.23 7.98 23.68
N VAL A 25 -45.83 8.26 22.44
CA VAL A 25 -45.57 7.23 21.42
C VAL A 25 -44.46 6.33 21.94
N ASP A 26 -44.76 5.05 22.01
CA ASP A 26 -43.79 4.03 22.46
C ASP A 26 -42.54 4.07 21.63
N PHE A 27 -41.35 3.93 22.28
CA PHE A 27 -40.04 3.90 21.63
C PHE A 27 -40.01 2.92 20.45
N ASN A 28 -40.60 1.76 20.59
CA ASN A 28 -40.58 0.75 19.53
C ASN A 28 -41.28 1.23 18.25
N THR A 29 -42.37 1.96 18.37
CA THR A 29 -43.06 2.56 17.23
C THR A 29 -42.20 3.66 16.58
N GLN A 30 -41.60 4.52 17.36
CA GLN A 30 -40.68 5.56 16.87
C GLN A 30 -39.44 4.98 16.22
N TRP A 31 -38.88 3.93 16.83
CA TRP A 31 -37.72 3.22 16.29
C TRP A 31 -38.03 2.59 14.92
N LEU A 32 -39.17 2.01 14.69
CA LEU A 32 -39.54 1.47 13.38
C LEU A 32 -39.55 2.56 12.30
N ILE A 33 -40.06 3.76 12.62
CA ILE A 33 -40.06 4.89 11.69
C ILE A 33 -38.62 5.36 11.41
N LEU A 34 -37.81 5.53 12.46
CA LEU A 34 -36.39 5.90 12.32
C LEU A 34 -35.61 4.88 11.53
N LYS A 35 -35.77 3.61 11.82
CA LYS A 35 -35.15 2.51 11.09
C LYS A 35 -35.46 2.57 9.60
N ALA A 36 -36.73 2.79 9.25
CA ALA A 36 -37.14 2.92 7.85
C ALA A 36 -36.50 4.15 7.17
N LYS A 37 -36.46 5.29 7.85
CA LYS A 37 -35.81 6.52 7.31
C LYS A 37 -34.30 6.34 7.13
N LEU A 38 -33.59 5.70 8.05
CA LEU A 38 -32.15 5.43 7.95
C LEU A 38 -31.83 4.45 6.83
N LEU A 39 -32.63 3.40 6.67
CA LEU A 39 -32.50 2.47 5.54
C LEU A 39 -32.77 3.17 4.20
N ALA A 40 -33.79 4.03 4.14
CA ALA A 40 -34.09 4.85 2.96
C ALA A 40 -32.96 5.85 2.64
N ALA A 41 -32.23 6.33 3.65
CA ALA A 41 -31.02 7.14 3.46
C ALA A 41 -29.81 6.34 2.98
N GLY A 42 -29.95 5.02 2.80
CA GLY A 42 -28.92 4.14 2.25
C GLY A 42 -27.96 3.55 3.29
N LEU A 43 -28.27 3.63 4.58
CA LEU A 43 -27.42 3.04 5.61
C LEU A 43 -27.54 1.50 5.61
N PRO A 44 -26.43 0.78 5.87
CA PRO A 44 -26.47 -0.67 6.05
C PRO A 44 -27.33 -1.07 7.25
N ALA A 45 -28.09 -2.16 7.14
CA ALA A 45 -28.93 -2.67 8.21
C ALA A 45 -28.13 -2.90 9.52
N SER A 46 -26.89 -3.38 9.42
CA SER A 46 -26.02 -3.59 10.57
C SER A 46 -25.69 -2.29 11.32
N THR A 47 -25.42 -1.19 10.60
CA THR A 47 -25.18 0.12 11.22
C THR A 47 -26.46 0.68 11.84
N VAL A 48 -27.60 0.49 11.17
CA VAL A 48 -28.91 0.92 11.70
C VAL A 48 -29.25 0.14 12.97
N ASP A 49 -29.10 -1.16 12.98
CA ASP A 49 -29.39 -2.00 14.16
C ASP A 49 -28.43 -1.69 15.34
N ALA A 50 -27.15 -1.41 15.06
CA ALA A 50 -26.19 -0.96 16.07
C ALA A 50 -26.53 0.41 16.69
N SER A 51 -27.39 1.20 16.04
CA SER A 51 -27.74 2.56 16.49
C SER A 51 -28.96 2.61 17.42
N VAL A 52 -29.59 1.49 17.72
CA VAL A 52 -30.80 1.43 18.56
C VAL A 52 -30.62 2.08 19.94
N ASP A 53 -29.48 1.84 20.59
CA ASP A 53 -29.21 2.39 21.92
C ASP A 53 -28.90 3.89 21.87
N TYR A 54 -28.25 4.36 20.81
CA TYR A 54 -28.07 5.79 20.56
C TYR A 54 -29.43 6.51 20.45
N PHE A 55 -30.32 6.01 19.62
CA PHE A 55 -31.67 6.61 19.48
C PHE A 55 -32.53 6.45 20.72
N ARG A 56 -32.40 5.32 21.44
CA ARG A 56 -33.14 5.15 22.73
C ARG A 56 -32.74 6.23 23.72
N THR A 57 -31.49 6.62 23.78
CA THR A 57 -31.00 7.68 24.67
C THR A 57 -31.56 9.05 24.24
N ILE A 58 -31.44 9.38 22.94
CA ILE A 58 -31.91 10.66 22.40
C ILE A 58 -33.43 10.80 22.56
N ILE A 59 -34.18 9.77 22.19
CA ILE A 59 -35.66 9.79 22.27
C ILE A 59 -36.13 9.89 23.71
N LYS A 60 -35.45 9.24 24.65
CA LYS A 60 -35.79 9.35 26.10
C LYS A 60 -35.59 10.77 26.60
N ASP A 61 -34.61 11.49 26.10
CA ASP A 61 -34.29 12.85 26.52
C ASP A 61 -35.12 13.91 25.83
N ALA A 62 -35.61 13.66 24.63
CA ALA A 62 -36.41 14.58 23.86
C ALA A 62 -37.91 14.25 24.03
N LYS A 63 -38.73 15.26 24.26
CA LYS A 63 -40.20 15.12 24.19
C LYS A 63 -40.59 15.23 22.71
N PHE A 64 -40.61 14.11 22.01
CA PHE A 64 -41.02 14.10 20.60
C PHE A 64 -42.53 14.32 20.48
N ALA A 65 -42.91 15.41 19.84
CA ALA A 65 -44.29 15.77 19.61
C ALA A 65 -44.76 15.53 18.16
N GLY A 66 -43.89 15.18 17.21
CA GLY A 66 -44.29 14.99 15.82
C GLY A 66 -43.27 14.44 14.87
N GLU A 67 -43.66 14.22 13.61
CA GLU A 67 -42.85 13.62 12.53
C GLU A 67 -41.66 14.50 12.16
N ASN A 68 -41.79 15.81 12.22
CA ASN A 68 -40.70 16.76 11.95
C ASN A 68 -39.55 16.66 12.97
N GLU A 69 -39.82 16.28 14.20
CA GLU A 69 -38.79 16.10 15.22
C GLU A 69 -37.99 14.84 14.97
N LEU A 70 -38.62 13.77 14.45
CA LEU A 70 -37.90 12.55 14.02
C LEU A 70 -36.98 12.84 12.86
N GLU A 71 -37.35 13.73 11.93
CA GLU A 71 -36.45 14.15 10.84
C GLU A 71 -35.24 14.91 11.38
N ASN A 72 -35.44 15.84 12.31
CA ASN A 72 -34.33 16.55 12.96
C ASN A 72 -33.37 15.60 13.68
N VAL A 73 -33.89 14.54 14.30
CA VAL A 73 -33.06 13.51 14.97
C VAL A 73 -32.26 12.69 13.96
N VAL A 74 -32.85 12.33 12.82
CA VAL A 74 -32.16 11.66 11.74
C VAL A 74 -31.03 12.55 11.19
N ASP A 75 -31.33 13.83 10.96
CA ASP A 75 -30.33 14.78 10.48
C ASP A 75 -29.19 14.98 11.49
N GLN A 76 -29.49 15.10 12.75
CA GLN A 76 -28.48 15.16 13.81
C GLN A 76 -27.61 13.90 13.81
N TYR A 77 -28.21 12.73 13.71
CA TYR A 77 -27.48 11.46 13.65
C TYR A 77 -26.54 11.37 12.45
N LEU A 78 -26.99 11.85 11.29
CA LEU A 78 -26.22 11.76 10.03
C LEU A 78 -25.12 12.81 9.91
N TYR A 79 -25.28 13.98 10.53
CA TYR A 79 -24.38 15.12 10.31
C TYR A 79 -23.59 15.55 11.55
N LEU A 80 -23.98 15.14 12.75
CA LEU A 80 -23.27 15.48 13.97
C LEU A 80 -22.43 14.30 14.49
N PRO A 81 -21.17 14.55 14.89
CA PRO A 81 -20.29 13.51 15.40
C PRO A 81 -20.74 12.97 16.75
N THR A 82 -21.31 13.83 17.59
CA THR A 82 -21.69 13.50 18.96
C THR A 82 -23.02 14.11 19.32
N TYR A 83 -23.68 13.49 20.28
CA TYR A 83 -24.85 14.02 20.95
C TYR A 83 -24.54 14.21 22.46
N GLN A 84 -24.96 15.32 23.05
CA GLN A 84 -24.87 15.52 24.49
C GLN A 84 -26.23 15.23 25.13
N ASP A 85 -26.24 14.26 26.05
CA ASP A 85 -27.44 13.97 26.84
C ASP A 85 -27.76 15.08 27.88
N LYS A 86 -28.90 14.99 28.52
CA LYS A 86 -29.32 15.98 29.56
C LYS A 86 -28.40 16.03 30.77
N SER A 87 -27.58 15.00 30.95
CA SER A 87 -26.58 14.90 32.02
C SER A 87 -25.22 15.46 31.59
N GLY A 88 -25.08 15.93 30.33
CA GLY A 88 -23.85 16.45 29.76
C GLY A 88 -22.89 15.37 29.29
N ASN A 89 -23.30 14.08 29.23
CA ASN A 89 -22.47 13.02 28.68
C ASN A 89 -22.47 13.10 27.17
N THR A 90 -21.28 12.90 26.57
CA THR A 90 -21.11 12.85 25.11
C THR A 90 -21.32 11.43 24.64
N ILE A 91 -22.20 11.26 23.66
CA ILE A 91 -22.48 9.98 23.00
C ILE A 91 -22.09 10.09 21.54
N ASP A 92 -21.17 9.22 21.09
CA ASP A 92 -20.73 9.19 19.71
C ASP A 92 -21.81 8.62 18.79
N SER A 93 -22.04 9.28 17.65
CA SER A 93 -22.91 8.76 16.61
C SER A 93 -22.27 7.54 15.96
N PRO A 94 -22.91 6.35 15.97
CA PRO A 94 -22.40 5.17 15.28
C PRO A 94 -22.19 5.40 13.78
N PHE A 95 -23.09 6.17 13.14
CA PHE A 95 -22.91 6.56 11.74
C PHE A 95 -21.66 7.40 11.54
N TYR A 96 -21.42 8.39 12.40
CA TYR A 96 -20.23 9.22 12.29
C TYR A 96 -18.96 8.42 12.45
N LYS A 97 -18.92 7.50 13.41
CA LYS A 97 -17.78 6.62 13.65
C LYS A 97 -17.43 5.77 12.43
N ASP A 98 -18.45 5.24 11.75
CA ASP A 98 -18.25 4.33 10.62
C ASP A 98 -18.10 5.05 9.27
N PHE A 99 -18.79 6.17 9.07
CA PHE A 99 -18.88 6.86 7.78
C PHE A 99 -18.68 8.37 7.85
N GLY A 100 -19.34 9.06 8.79
CA GLY A 100 -19.37 10.52 8.83
C GLY A 100 -18.01 11.18 8.95
N LYS A 101 -17.07 10.55 9.65
CA LYS A 101 -15.69 11.01 9.83
C LYS A 101 -14.95 11.26 8.51
N PHE A 102 -15.29 10.54 7.45
CA PHE A 102 -14.66 10.72 6.14
C PHE A 102 -15.03 12.07 5.53
N ASN A 103 -16.27 12.51 5.72
CA ASN A 103 -16.73 13.80 5.20
C ASN A 103 -15.92 14.98 5.76
N GLU A 104 -15.46 14.91 7.00
CA GLU A 104 -14.68 16.00 7.60
C GLU A 104 -13.40 16.33 6.82
N LYS A 105 -12.80 15.32 6.20
CA LYS A 105 -11.54 15.42 5.44
C LYS A 105 -11.75 15.79 3.98
N LEU A 106 -12.99 15.86 3.52
CA LEU A 106 -13.32 16.18 2.13
C LEU A 106 -13.61 17.66 1.97
N THR A 107 -13.10 18.25 0.88
CA THR A 107 -13.42 19.63 0.48
C THR A 107 -14.90 19.74 0.10
N THR A 108 -15.40 18.78 -0.68
CA THR A 108 -16.82 18.69 -1.06
C THR A 108 -17.50 17.60 -0.25
N LYS A 109 -18.49 18.00 0.57
CA LYS A 109 -19.23 17.06 1.40
C LYS A 109 -20.13 16.17 0.55
N ARG A 110 -20.14 14.89 0.85
CA ARG A 110 -20.99 13.88 0.21
C ARG A 110 -22.28 13.69 1.00
N LYS A 111 -23.36 13.36 0.31
CA LYS A 111 -24.61 12.97 0.97
C LYS A 111 -24.41 11.64 1.72
N PRO A 112 -25.12 11.40 2.85
CA PRO A 112 -24.91 10.18 3.65
C PRO A 112 -24.98 8.87 2.87
N GLY A 113 -25.99 8.69 2.02
CA GLY A 113 -26.11 7.48 1.19
C GLY A 113 -25.00 7.32 0.16
N GLU A 114 -24.55 8.41 -0.47
CA GLU A 114 -23.41 8.40 -1.39
C GLU A 114 -22.12 8.03 -0.65
N LEU A 115 -21.89 8.65 0.52
CA LEU A 115 -20.73 8.38 1.37
C LEU A 115 -20.65 6.91 1.76
N VAL A 116 -21.77 6.34 2.23
CA VAL A 116 -21.88 4.92 2.57
C VAL A 116 -21.58 4.04 1.36
N GLY A 117 -22.18 4.37 0.20
CA GLY A 117 -21.96 3.64 -1.05
C GLY A 117 -20.50 3.61 -1.47
N LEU A 118 -19.79 4.75 -1.37
CA LEU A 118 -18.37 4.85 -1.68
C LEU A 118 -17.52 4.03 -0.71
N VAL A 119 -17.70 4.23 0.60
CA VAL A 119 -16.89 3.53 1.63
C VAL A 119 -17.04 2.01 1.52
N LEU A 120 -18.28 1.52 1.43
CA LEU A 120 -18.54 0.08 1.30
C LEU A 120 -18.10 -0.45 -0.06
N GLY A 121 -18.24 0.34 -1.12
CA GLY A 121 -17.77 0.01 -2.45
C GLY A 121 -16.27 -0.20 -2.47
N TYR A 122 -15.48 0.73 -1.93
CA TYR A 122 -14.03 0.60 -1.84
C TYR A 122 -13.63 -0.63 -1.02
N LYS A 123 -14.20 -0.83 0.18
CA LYS A 123 -13.91 -1.99 1.02
C LYS A 123 -14.19 -3.31 0.29
N ARG A 124 -15.31 -3.38 -0.44
CA ARG A 124 -15.68 -4.58 -1.22
C ARG A 124 -14.68 -4.87 -2.35
N VAL A 125 -14.24 -3.84 -3.07
CA VAL A 125 -13.23 -3.98 -4.13
C VAL A 125 -11.92 -4.51 -3.54
N ILE A 126 -11.47 -3.94 -2.43
CA ILE A 126 -10.24 -4.39 -1.77
C ILE A 126 -10.38 -5.84 -1.31
N ASP A 127 -11.47 -6.22 -0.66
CA ASP A 127 -11.72 -7.60 -0.21
C ASP A 127 -11.75 -8.60 -1.38
N LYS A 128 -12.22 -8.18 -2.55
CA LYS A 128 -12.29 -9.01 -3.76
C LYS A 128 -10.91 -9.32 -4.36
N TYR A 129 -10.00 -8.36 -4.38
CA TYR A 129 -8.75 -8.48 -5.13
C TYR A 129 -7.49 -8.61 -4.27
N VAL A 130 -7.45 -8.01 -3.09
CA VAL A 130 -6.29 -8.04 -2.20
C VAL A 130 -6.36 -9.25 -1.28
N THR A 131 -5.47 -10.20 -1.46
CA THR A 131 -5.46 -11.46 -0.70
C THR A 131 -4.69 -11.38 0.60
N SER A 132 -3.66 -10.54 0.67
CA SER A 132 -2.87 -10.33 1.88
C SER A 132 -3.70 -9.65 2.97
N PRO A 133 -3.78 -10.20 4.20
CA PRO A 133 -4.47 -9.56 5.32
C PRO A 133 -3.91 -8.17 5.61
N THR A 134 -2.58 -8.03 5.70
CA THR A 134 -1.90 -6.76 5.94
C THR A 134 -2.21 -5.74 4.84
N GLY A 135 -2.21 -6.17 3.58
CA GLY A 135 -2.60 -5.33 2.45
C GLY A 135 -4.05 -4.89 2.55
N ARG A 136 -4.99 -5.80 2.84
CA ARG A 136 -6.41 -5.45 3.02
C ARG A 136 -6.61 -4.41 4.11
N ASP A 137 -5.98 -4.57 5.26
CA ASP A 137 -6.10 -3.64 6.37
C ASP A 137 -5.53 -2.27 6.00
N ALA A 138 -4.39 -2.21 5.32
CA ALA A 138 -3.79 -0.98 4.85
C ALA A 138 -4.70 -0.24 3.84
N PHE A 139 -5.25 -0.93 2.85
CA PHE A 139 -6.09 -0.32 1.81
C PHE A 139 -7.51 0.01 2.28
N LYS A 140 -8.01 -0.65 3.34
CA LYS A 140 -9.28 -0.33 3.98
C LYS A 140 -9.15 0.66 5.13
N SER A 141 -7.95 1.13 5.43
CA SER A 141 -7.71 2.15 6.44
C SER A 141 -8.44 3.45 6.11
N ASP A 142 -8.77 4.21 7.13
CA ASP A 142 -9.43 5.50 6.97
C ASP A 142 -8.64 6.44 6.05
N ASP A 143 -7.31 6.48 6.20
CA ASP A 143 -6.44 7.31 5.38
C ASP A 143 -6.48 6.93 3.89
N SER A 144 -6.53 5.64 3.57
CA SER A 144 -6.62 5.16 2.20
C SER A 144 -7.97 5.51 1.58
N ILE A 145 -9.07 5.30 2.32
CA ILE A 145 -10.42 5.65 1.88
C ILE A 145 -10.54 7.16 1.64
N ILE A 146 -9.99 7.98 2.54
CA ILE A 146 -9.96 9.43 2.37
C ILE A 146 -9.22 9.82 1.08
N LYS A 147 -8.07 9.22 0.82
CA LYS A 147 -7.29 9.48 -0.40
C LYS A 147 -8.06 9.11 -1.67
N TYR A 148 -8.78 7.98 -1.69
CA TYR A 148 -9.63 7.63 -2.83
C TYR A 148 -10.68 8.70 -3.08
N MET A 149 -11.36 9.17 -2.03
CA MET A 149 -12.39 10.20 -2.14
C MET A 149 -11.82 11.57 -2.52
N GLN A 150 -10.68 11.96 -1.97
CA GLN A 150 -10.02 13.24 -2.27
C GLN A 150 -9.51 13.30 -3.71
N ASN A 151 -9.15 12.16 -4.29
CA ASN A 151 -8.73 12.05 -5.68
C ASN A 151 -9.90 11.70 -6.63
N ASP A 152 -11.14 11.80 -6.16
CA ASP A 152 -12.37 11.51 -6.91
C ASP A 152 -12.36 10.12 -7.61
N VAL A 153 -11.65 9.16 -7.02
CA VAL A 153 -11.60 7.78 -7.54
C VAL A 153 -12.97 7.14 -7.37
N SER A 154 -13.62 6.76 -8.47
CA SER A 154 -14.87 6.02 -8.40
C SER A 154 -14.64 4.57 -7.96
N VAL A 155 -15.71 3.92 -7.44
CA VAL A 155 -15.64 2.48 -7.09
C VAL A 155 -15.32 1.63 -8.33
N ALA A 156 -15.85 1.99 -9.50
CA ALA A 156 -15.57 1.29 -10.75
C ALA A 156 -14.11 1.45 -11.16
N GLU A 157 -13.55 2.64 -11.06
CA GLU A 157 -12.14 2.88 -11.35
C GLU A 157 -11.22 2.11 -10.41
N LEU A 158 -11.54 2.07 -9.11
CA LEU A 158 -10.78 1.25 -8.17
C LEU A 158 -10.88 -0.25 -8.50
N ASP A 159 -12.07 -0.74 -8.92
CA ASP A 159 -12.26 -2.14 -9.34
C ASP A 159 -11.38 -2.48 -10.56
N GLU A 160 -11.33 -1.60 -11.56
CA GLU A 160 -10.48 -1.77 -12.74
C GLU A 160 -8.98 -1.79 -12.36
N ARG A 161 -8.53 -0.85 -11.53
CA ARG A 161 -7.14 -0.78 -11.07
C ARG A 161 -6.76 -2.01 -10.26
N ALA A 162 -7.63 -2.44 -9.34
CA ALA A 162 -7.39 -3.60 -8.48
C ALA A 162 -7.40 -4.91 -9.28
N ASN A 163 -8.28 -5.03 -10.28
CA ASN A 163 -8.29 -6.15 -11.21
C ASN A 163 -6.99 -6.22 -12.03
N ALA A 164 -6.54 -5.10 -12.58
CA ALA A 164 -5.28 -5.04 -13.33
C ALA A 164 -4.09 -5.41 -12.43
N ALA A 165 -4.04 -4.91 -11.20
CA ALA A 165 -3.01 -5.27 -10.21
C ALA A 165 -3.05 -6.78 -9.90
N ARG A 166 -4.24 -7.35 -9.75
CA ARG A 166 -4.42 -8.79 -9.51
C ARG A 166 -3.97 -9.65 -10.68
N LEU A 167 -4.36 -9.29 -11.91
CA LEU A 167 -3.93 -10.00 -13.12
C LEU A 167 -2.41 -9.94 -13.28
N ARG A 168 -1.79 -8.78 -13.03
CA ARG A 168 -0.34 -8.64 -13.05
C ARG A 168 0.33 -9.51 -11.99
N SER A 169 -0.25 -9.58 -10.79
CA SER A 169 0.22 -10.45 -9.71
C SER A 169 0.18 -11.94 -10.09
N LEU A 170 -0.92 -12.38 -10.71
CA LEU A 170 -1.09 -13.79 -11.13
C LEU A 170 -0.15 -14.20 -12.25
N ASN A 171 0.23 -13.27 -13.11
CA ASN A 171 1.12 -13.50 -14.25
C ASN A 171 2.58 -13.10 -13.96
N ALA A 172 2.89 -12.75 -12.72
CA ALA A 172 4.25 -12.34 -12.37
C ALA A 172 5.23 -13.50 -12.45
N ASP A 173 6.40 -13.22 -13.02
CA ASP A 173 7.52 -14.14 -13.06
C ASP A 173 7.95 -14.50 -11.63
N PRO A 174 8.13 -15.77 -11.27
CA PRO A 174 8.61 -16.19 -9.94
C PRO A 174 9.93 -15.53 -9.53
N TYR A 175 10.82 -15.27 -10.47
CA TYR A 175 12.08 -14.55 -10.21
C TYR A 175 11.83 -13.08 -9.87
N TYR A 176 10.81 -12.47 -10.48
CA TYR A 176 10.39 -11.11 -10.15
C TYR A 176 9.82 -11.02 -8.72
N VAL A 177 8.98 -11.98 -8.35
CA VAL A 177 8.45 -12.07 -6.97
C VAL A 177 9.59 -12.20 -5.97
N LYS A 178 10.55 -13.09 -6.24
CA LYS A 178 11.73 -13.28 -5.41
C LYS A 178 12.57 -11.99 -5.33
N ALA A 179 12.76 -11.29 -6.45
CA ALA A 179 13.48 -10.02 -6.50
C ALA A 179 12.84 -8.97 -5.59
N LEU A 180 11.51 -8.81 -5.64
CA LEU A 180 10.79 -7.88 -4.77
C LEU A 180 10.90 -8.24 -3.27
N MET A 181 10.91 -9.53 -2.94
CA MET A 181 11.13 -10.00 -1.57
C MET A 181 12.57 -9.71 -1.10
N ASP A 182 13.57 -9.98 -1.92
CA ASP A 182 14.98 -9.72 -1.60
C ASP A 182 15.25 -8.21 -1.45
N LEU A 183 14.60 -7.38 -2.28
CA LEU A 183 14.63 -5.91 -2.20
C LEU A 183 13.82 -5.34 -1.02
N LYS A 184 13.08 -6.17 -0.27
CA LYS A 184 12.21 -5.78 0.85
C LYS A 184 11.07 -4.84 0.44
N TYR A 185 10.54 -5.02 -0.75
CA TYR A 185 9.35 -4.31 -1.20
C TYR A 185 8.04 -5.07 -0.89
N ILE A 186 8.14 -6.38 -0.75
CA ILE A 186 7.06 -7.27 -0.28
C ILE A 186 7.65 -8.29 0.70
N ASP A 187 6.83 -8.78 1.63
CA ASP A 187 7.24 -9.82 2.58
C ASP A 187 6.86 -11.22 2.08
N ALA A 188 5.78 -11.32 1.31
CA ALA A 188 5.30 -12.57 0.74
C ALA A 188 4.73 -12.36 -0.67
N ALA A 189 4.63 -13.43 -1.45
CA ALA A 189 4.02 -13.40 -2.78
C ALA A 189 2.54 -12.94 -2.74
N SER A 190 1.82 -13.16 -1.64
CA SER A 190 0.46 -12.66 -1.44
C SER A 190 0.34 -11.13 -1.42
N ASP A 191 1.45 -10.41 -1.15
CA ASP A 191 1.49 -8.96 -1.09
C ASP A 191 1.62 -8.30 -2.47
N LEU A 192 1.84 -9.09 -3.51
CA LEU A 192 2.14 -8.59 -4.83
C LEU A 192 1.00 -7.76 -5.43
N THR A 193 -0.27 -8.14 -5.20
CA THR A 193 -1.41 -7.32 -5.61
C THR A 193 -1.42 -5.97 -4.89
N SER A 194 -1.13 -5.97 -3.60
CA SER A 194 -0.99 -4.77 -2.78
C SER A 194 0.13 -3.87 -3.30
N PHE A 195 1.26 -4.47 -3.64
CA PHE A 195 2.41 -3.75 -4.22
C PHE A 195 2.04 -3.00 -5.52
N PHE A 196 1.29 -3.64 -6.43
CA PHE A 196 0.89 -3.00 -7.68
C PHE A 196 -0.26 -1.98 -7.52
N LEU A 197 -1.04 -2.09 -6.45
CA LEU A 197 -2.19 -1.23 -6.19
C LEU A 197 -1.86 -0.05 -5.26
N ASP A 198 -0.69 -0.03 -4.61
CA ASP A 198 -0.37 0.86 -3.49
C ASP A 198 -0.69 2.36 -3.77
N PRO A 199 -1.75 2.93 -3.17
CA PRO A 199 -2.13 4.32 -3.37
C PRO A 199 -1.25 5.30 -2.56
N ASN A 200 -0.46 4.78 -1.61
CA ASN A 200 0.37 5.59 -0.71
C ASN A 200 1.74 5.86 -1.33
N VAL A 201 2.08 5.13 -2.38
CA VAL A 201 3.31 5.31 -3.13
C VAL A 201 3.00 6.19 -4.34
N GLY A 202 3.63 7.35 -4.43
CA GLY A 202 3.54 8.20 -5.63
C GLY A 202 3.93 7.40 -6.87
N THR A 203 3.33 7.72 -8.01
CA THR A 203 3.51 7.01 -9.28
C THR A 203 4.99 6.77 -9.59
N LYS A 204 5.85 7.76 -9.36
CA LYS A 204 7.30 7.66 -9.56
C LYS A 204 7.95 6.64 -8.61
N ALA A 205 7.60 6.67 -7.32
CA ALA A 205 8.19 5.74 -6.36
C ALA A 205 7.75 4.29 -6.60
N LEU A 206 6.52 4.07 -7.08
CA LEU A 206 6.05 2.75 -7.51
C LEU A 206 6.79 2.29 -8.77
N GLU A 207 7.01 3.19 -9.72
CA GLU A 207 7.79 2.92 -10.93
C GLU A 207 9.24 2.56 -10.57
N ASP A 208 9.88 3.31 -9.69
CA ASP A 208 11.24 3.02 -9.21
C ASP A 208 11.33 1.65 -8.53
N ARG A 209 10.33 1.26 -7.73
CA ARG A 209 10.27 -0.08 -7.11
C ARG A 209 10.07 -1.19 -8.15
N ARG A 210 9.22 -0.96 -9.14
CA ARG A 210 8.95 -1.92 -10.23
C ARG A 210 10.18 -2.12 -11.10
N THR A 211 10.85 -1.06 -11.48
CA THR A 211 12.07 -1.11 -12.31
C THR A 211 13.25 -1.72 -11.55
N SER A 212 13.37 -1.47 -10.24
CA SER A 212 14.36 -2.15 -9.39
C SER A 212 14.09 -3.66 -9.32
N GLY A 213 12.81 -4.05 -9.15
CA GLY A 213 12.40 -5.44 -9.20
C GLY A 213 12.75 -6.10 -10.55
N ALA A 214 12.44 -5.43 -11.66
CA ALA A 214 12.74 -5.89 -13.00
C ALA A 214 14.24 -6.08 -13.25
N PHE A 215 15.06 -5.13 -12.81
CA PHE A 215 16.52 -5.22 -12.90
C PHE A 215 17.06 -6.39 -12.07
N ALA A 216 16.62 -6.52 -10.81
CA ALA A 216 17.07 -7.57 -9.89
C ALA A 216 16.63 -8.98 -10.34
N THR A 217 15.51 -9.09 -11.06
CA THR A 217 15.00 -10.35 -11.60
C THR A 217 16.04 -11.07 -12.44
N GLU A 218 16.74 -10.36 -13.30
CA GLU A 218 17.72 -10.94 -14.19
C GLU A 218 18.97 -11.42 -13.44
N ALA A 219 19.40 -10.68 -12.41
CA ALA A 219 20.48 -11.14 -11.53
C ALA A 219 20.11 -12.46 -10.83
N ILE A 220 18.89 -12.56 -10.30
CA ILE A 220 18.39 -13.77 -9.62
C ILE A 220 18.23 -14.92 -10.60
N ARG A 221 17.71 -14.67 -11.79
CA ARG A 221 17.54 -15.68 -12.84
C ARG A 221 18.91 -16.30 -13.20
N ARG A 222 19.91 -15.47 -13.42
CA ARG A 222 21.28 -15.94 -13.74
C ARG A 222 21.95 -16.60 -12.54
N ALA A 223 21.73 -16.11 -11.32
CA ALA A 223 22.22 -16.78 -10.13
C ALA A 223 21.70 -18.22 -10.00
N ASN A 224 20.43 -18.44 -10.37
CA ASN A 224 19.80 -19.76 -10.33
C ASN A 224 20.31 -20.72 -11.42
N GLU A 225 20.88 -20.20 -12.52
CA GLU A 225 21.52 -20.95 -13.62
C GLU A 225 22.98 -21.38 -13.30
N ALA A 226 23.36 -21.39 -12.03
CA ALA A 226 24.68 -21.85 -11.53
C ALA A 226 25.86 -20.98 -11.96
N SER A 227 25.65 -19.68 -12.14
CA SER A 227 26.70 -18.75 -12.57
C SER A 227 27.53 -18.15 -11.44
N GLY A 228 27.19 -18.43 -10.17
CA GLY A 228 27.85 -17.80 -9.00
C GLY A 228 27.45 -16.34 -8.77
N ILE A 229 26.55 -15.76 -9.57
CA ILE A 229 26.05 -14.40 -9.42
C ILE A 229 25.21 -14.32 -8.15
N LYS A 230 25.43 -13.27 -7.35
CA LYS A 230 24.60 -12.91 -6.18
C LYS A 230 23.93 -11.59 -6.44
N LEU A 231 22.67 -11.45 -5.99
CA LEU A 231 21.99 -10.17 -6.08
C LEU A 231 22.60 -9.18 -5.08
N ASP A 232 23.14 -8.06 -5.61
CA ASP A 232 23.41 -6.86 -4.84
C ASP A 232 22.18 -5.94 -4.92
N THR A 233 21.43 -5.85 -3.80
CA THR A 233 20.17 -5.10 -3.77
C THR A 233 20.36 -3.61 -3.92
N ASP A 234 21.43 -3.05 -3.39
CA ASP A 234 21.72 -1.62 -3.47
C ASP A 234 22.17 -1.24 -4.87
N PHE A 235 23.01 -2.06 -5.48
CA PHE A 235 23.40 -1.89 -6.88
C PHE A 235 22.18 -1.96 -7.81
N ALA A 236 21.30 -2.93 -7.63
CA ALA A 236 20.10 -3.08 -8.45
C ALA A 236 19.19 -1.85 -8.35
N LYS A 237 18.96 -1.32 -7.13
CA LYS A 237 18.18 -0.09 -6.91
C LYS A 237 18.81 1.12 -7.59
N GLN A 238 20.11 1.31 -7.44
CA GLN A 238 20.83 2.44 -8.02
C GLN A 238 20.81 2.40 -9.54
N GLN A 239 21.06 1.22 -10.15
CA GLN A 239 21.04 1.09 -11.61
C GLN A 239 19.65 1.25 -12.20
N ALA A 240 18.63 0.67 -11.58
CA ALA A 240 17.24 0.87 -11.99
C ALA A 240 16.85 2.35 -11.94
N ALA A 241 17.14 3.05 -10.84
CA ALA A 241 16.87 4.48 -10.69
C ALA A 241 17.60 5.31 -11.77
N ARG A 242 18.86 4.99 -12.06
CA ARG A 242 19.63 5.65 -13.11
C ARG A 242 19.01 5.44 -14.50
N LEU A 243 18.65 4.21 -14.84
CA LEU A 243 18.04 3.90 -16.13
C LEU A 243 16.67 4.55 -16.27
N THR A 244 15.86 4.55 -15.20
CA THR A 244 14.57 5.26 -15.18
C THR A 244 14.75 6.76 -15.39
N ALA A 245 15.75 7.37 -14.74
CA ALA A 245 16.08 8.78 -14.93
C ALA A 245 16.53 9.12 -16.37
N LEU A 246 17.10 8.16 -17.09
CA LEU A 246 17.44 8.25 -18.50
C LEU A 246 16.25 7.98 -19.45
N GLY A 247 15.06 7.71 -18.91
CA GLY A 247 13.85 7.50 -19.68
C GLY A 247 13.62 6.06 -20.17
N TYR A 248 14.37 5.08 -19.66
CA TYR A 248 14.14 3.67 -19.99
C TYR A 248 12.88 3.14 -19.34
N THR A 249 12.09 2.40 -20.11
CA THR A 249 10.92 1.68 -19.61
C THR A 249 11.30 0.43 -18.82
N GLU A 250 10.36 -0.09 -18.00
CA GLU A 250 10.57 -1.36 -17.26
C GLU A 250 11.01 -2.51 -18.18
N ALA A 251 10.40 -2.63 -19.37
CA ALA A 251 10.77 -3.66 -20.35
C ALA A 251 12.20 -3.50 -20.88
N GLN A 252 12.61 -2.27 -21.19
CA GLN A 252 13.98 -1.97 -21.64
C GLN A 252 15.00 -2.22 -20.51
N ILE A 253 14.65 -1.89 -19.26
CA ILE A 253 15.50 -2.16 -18.10
C ILE A 253 15.68 -3.67 -17.90
N THR A 254 14.59 -4.45 -18.03
CA THR A 254 14.66 -5.93 -17.99
C THR A 254 15.58 -6.48 -19.07
N GLN A 255 15.46 -5.98 -20.30
CA GLN A 255 16.31 -6.42 -21.41
C GLN A 255 17.77 -6.09 -21.17
N LEU A 256 18.08 -4.84 -20.79
CA LEU A 256 19.46 -4.42 -20.52
C LEU A 256 20.09 -5.19 -19.35
N ALA A 257 19.30 -5.44 -18.29
CA ALA A 257 19.76 -6.26 -17.18
C ALA A 257 20.01 -7.70 -17.61
N GLY A 258 19.12 -8.28 -18.42
CA GLY A 258 19.28 -9.63 -18.97
C GLY A 258 20.55 -9.79 -19.78
N GLU A 259 20.78 -8.92 -20.75
CA GLU A 259 22.00 -8.91 -21.57
C GLU A 259 23.27 -8.68 -20.72
N GLY A 260 23.19 -7.75 -19.75
CA GLY A 260 24.31 -7.44 -18.88
C GLY A 260 24.67 -8.59 -17.96
N TYR A 261 23.71 -9.22 -17.30
CA TYR A 261 23.97 -10.37 -16.41
C TYR A 261 24.30 -11.63 -17.17
N GLU A 262 23.86 -11.81 -18.43
CA GLU A 262 24.31 -12.88 -19.32
C GLU A 262 25.83 -12.76 -19.61
N ASN A 263 26.26 -11.56 -19.99
CA ASN A 263 27.66 -11.27 -20.22
C ASN A 263 28.53 -11.46 -18.96
N ILE A 264 28.00 -11.07 -17.77
CA ILE A 264 28.66 -11.29 -16.49
C ILE A 264 28.80 -12.80 -16.21
N ALA A 265 27.73 -13.57 -16.41
CA ALA A 265 27.70 -15.00 -16.17
C ALA A 265 28.74 -15.73 -17.07
N GLU A 266 28.84 -15.35 -18.34
CA GLU A 266 29.82 -15.89 -19.25
C GLU A 266 31.25 -15.57 -18.82
N GLN A 267 31.50 -14.38 -18.30
CA GLN A 267 32.82 -13.97 -17.84
C GLN A 267 33.19 -14.59 -16.49
N LEU A 268 32.24 -14.84 -15.58
CA LEU A 268 32.52 -15.48 -14.31
C LEU A 268 32.92 -16.95 -14.46
N ARG A 269 32.34 -17.69 -15.41
CA ARG A 269 32.64 -19.11 -15.64
C ARG A 269 34.12 -19.40 -15.87
N PRO A 270 34.84 -18.70 -16.77
CA PRO A 270 36.29 -18.89 -16.94
C PRO A 270 37.11 -18.21 -15.83
N THR A 271 36.59 -17.10 -15.24
CA THR A 271 37.33 -16.36 -14.21
C THR A 271 37.36 -17.12 -12.88
N GLU A 272 36.33 -17.91 -12.53
CA GLU A 272 36.39 -18.83 -11.38
C GLU A 272 37.52 -19.85 -11.53
N LYS A 273 37.78 -20.34 -12.73
CA LYS A 273 38.91 -21.25 -13.00
C LYS A 273 40.25 -20.53 -13.04
N LEU A 274 40.30 -19.34 -13.61
CA LEU A 274 41.53 -18.57 -13.76
C LEU A 274 41.91 -17.82 -12.48
N SER A 275 40.98 -17.20 -11.78
CA SER A 275 41.27 -16.53 -10.51
C SER A 275 41.67 -17.53 -9.43
N GLY A 276 41.08 -18.72 -9.40
CA GLY A 276 41.55 -19.83 -8.54
C GLY A 276 42.98 -20.24 -8.81
N ILE A 277 43.50 -20.01 -10.02
CA ILE A 277 44.90 -20.29 -10.42
C ILE A 277 45.79 -19.05 -10.11
N TYR A 278 45.34 -17.85 -10.45
CA TYR A 278 46.13 -16.62 -10.31
C TYR A 278 46.23 -16.12 -8.86
N GLU A 279 45.18 -16.23 -8.05
CA GLU A 279 45.23 -15.80 -6.64
C GLU A 279 45.95 -16.78 -5.73
N ARG A 280 45.94 -18.07 -6.04
CA ARG A 280 46.84 -19.03 -5.38
C ARG A 280 48.31 -18.71 -5.64
N ASN A 281 48.60 -18.01 -6.74
CA ASN A 281 49.99 -17.64 -7.09
C ASN A 281 50.38 -16.23 -6.60
N LEU A 282 49.44 -15.35 -6.28
CA LEU A 282 49.76 -13.94 -5.98
C LEU A 282 49.72 -13.52 -4.53
N ALA A 283 49.07 -14.20 -3.61
CA ALA A 283 49.08 -13.82 -2.18
C ALA A 283 48.44 -14.82 -1.20
N GLY A 284 48.17 -16.06 -1.56
CA GLY A 284 47.61 -17.03 -0.62
C GLY A 284 46.18 -16.76 -0.14
N GLY A 285 45.38 -16.03 -0.92
CA GLY A 285 43.97 -15.72 -0.60
C GLY A 285 43.01 -16.20 -1.70
N ALA A 286 41.87 -16.74 -1.31
CA ALA A 286 40.83 -17.10 -2.26
C ALA A 286 40.25 -15.84 -2.93
N ALA A 287 40.05 -15.88 -4.29
CA ALA A 287 39.37 -14.81 -5.00
C ALA A 287 38.04 -14.49 -4.33
N ASP A 288 37.86 -13.25 -3.95
CA ASP A 288 36.57 -12.79 -3.49
C ASP A 288 35.64 -12.67 -4.72
N ALA A 289 34.88 -13.76 -4.96
CA ALA A 289 33.94 -13.83 -6.08
C ALA A 289 32.99 -12.65 -6.10
N THR A 290 32.69 -12.09 -4.93
CA THR A 290 31.84 -10.91 -4.79
C THR A 290 32.51 -9.67 -5.39
N LYS A 291 33.81 -9.47 -5.16
CA LYS A 291 34.55 -8.33 -5.73
C LYS A 291 34.65 -8.45 -7.25
N VAL A 292 34.91 -9.65 -7.76
CA VAL A 292 34.96 -9.90 -9.21
C VAL A 292 33.61 -9.58 -9.85
N GLN A 293 32.50 -10.01 -9.23
CA GLN A 293 31.16 -9.68 -9.71
C GLN A 293 30.91 -8.16 -9.69
N GLN A 294 31.24 -7.46 -8.61
CA GLN A 294 31.09 -6.01 -8.53
C GLN A 294 31.90 -5.25 -9.59
N GLU A 295 33.11 -5.71 -9.89
CA GLU A 295 33.91 -5.13 -10.98
C GLU A 295 33.25 -5.38 -12.33
N LEU A 296 32.67 -6.56 -12.57
CA LEU A 296 31.96 -6.89 -13.81
C LEU A 296 30.63 -6.09 -13.93
N GLU A 297 29.89 -5.95 -12.86
CA GLU A 297 28.69 -5.13 -12.83
C GLU A 297 29.02 -3.66 -13.13
N ALA A 298 30.08 -3.14 -12.53
CA ALA A 298 30.53 -1.77 -12.79
C ALA A 298 31.01 -1.64 -14.27
N GLU A 299 31.67 -2.62 -14.81
CA GLU A 299 32.09 -2.63 -16.21
C GLU A 299 30.89 -2.64 -17.17
N GLN A 300 29.96 -3.55 -16.93
CA GLN A 300 28.82 -3.79 -17.82
C GLN A 300 27.79 -2.63 -17.74
N PHE A 301 27.47 -2.17 -16.56
CA PHE A 301 26.39 -1.22 -16.36
C PHE A 301 26.84 0.24 -16.16
N LEU A 302 28.09 0.48 -15.73
CA LEU A 302 28.63 1.81 -15.52
C LEU A 302 29.61 2.27 -16.61
N GLY A 303 29.93 1.40 -17.56
CA GLY A 303 30.85 1.74 -18.66
C GLY A 303 32.28 1.87 -18.21
N THR A 304 32.69 1.25 -17.09
CA THR A 304 34.08 1.29 -16.57
C THR A 304 34.99 0.25 -17.19
N ALA A 305 34.57 -0.33 -18.31
CA ALA A 305 35.27 -1.38 -19.08
C ALA A 305 36.77 -1.11 -19.31
N SER A 306 37.15 0.18 -19.41
CA SER A 306 38.56 0.54 -19.66
C SER A 306 39.48 0.23 -18.47
N GLN A 307 39.00 0.28 -17.23
CA GLN A 307 39.85 0.07 -16.05
C GLN A 307 40.15 -1.40 -15.79
N ARG A 308 39.17 -2.27 -15.97
CA ARG A 308 39.38 -3.72 -15.81
C ARG A 308 40.27 -4.29 -16.92
N ARG A 309 40.01 -3.93 -18.17
CA ARG A 309 40.88 -4.33 -19.30
C ARG A 309 42.33 -3.87 -19.08
N LYS A 310 42.51 -2.67 -18.54
CA LYS A 310 43.85 -2.19 -18.17
C LYS A 310 44.49 -3.03 -17.05
N LYS A 311 43.70 -3.36 -16.00
CA LYS A 311 44.19 -4.21 -14.89
C LYS A 311 44.51 -5.62 -15.38
N LEU A 312 43.65 -6.26 -16.20
CA LEU A 312 43.89 -7.57 -16.78
C LEU A 312 45.10 -7.57 -17.69
N ALA A 313 45.24 -6.57 -18.58
CA ALA A 313 46.40 -6.42 -19.43
C ALA A 313 47.70 -6.19 -18.62
N GLN A 314 47.64 -5.43 -17.52
CA GLN A 314 48.76 -5.28 -16.59
C GLN A 314 49.13 -6.59 -15.89
N GLN A 315 48.13 -7.37 -15.45
CA GLN A 315 48.39 -8.66 -14.85
C GLN A 315 48.93 -9.68 -15.83
N GLU A 316 48.44 -9.72 -17.07
CA GLU A 316 49.01 -10.52 -18.14
C GLU A 316 50.46 -10.13 -18.41
N ILE A 317 50.74 -8.84 -18.58
CA ILE A 317 52.09 -8.34 -18.77
C ILE A 317 53.00 -8.70 -17.59
N GLN A 318 52.51 -8.63 -16.35
CA GLN A 318 53.28 -9.01 -15.16
C GLN A 318 53.50 -10.53 -15.09
N SER A 319 52.52 -11.37 -15.45
CA SER A 319 52.67 -12.81 -15.47
C SER A 319 53.67 -13.27 -16.58
N PHE A 320 53.61 -12.63 -17.75
CA PHE A 320 54.58 -12.86 -18.81
C PHE A 320 55.99 -12.35 -18.47
N ARG A 321 56.11 -11.23 -17.75
CA ARG A 321 57.40 -10.74 -17.25
C ARG A 321 58.00 -11.63 -16.16
N GLY A 322 57.16 -12.25 -15.32
CA GLY A 322 57.62 -13.23 -14.32
C GLY A 322 58.12 -14.52 -14.92
N GLN A 323 57.58 -14.97 -16.04
CA GLN A 323 58.03 -16.17 -16.76
C GLN A 323 59.20 -15.91 -17.73
N SER A 324 59.32 -14.70 -18.25
CA SER A 324 60.42 -14.38 -19.18
C SER A 324 61.74 -14.14 -18.49
N GLY A 325 61.79 -14.06 -17.15
CA GLY A 325 63.04 -14.00 -16.40
C GLY A 325 63.92 -15.23 -16.49
N LEU A 326 63.36 -16.37 -16.89
CA LEU A 326 64.12 -17.61 -17.10
C LEU A 326 64.63 -17.76 -18.51
N SER A 327 64.05 -17.11 -19.53
CA SER A 327 64.48 -17.25 -20.95
C SER A 327 65.54 -16.26 -21.34
N THR A 328 65.67 -15.11 -20.73
CA THR A 328 66.73 -14.12 -21.02
C THR A 328 68.10 -14.51 -20.45
N THR A 329 68.12 -15.31 -19.39
CA THR A 329 69.39 -15.84 -18.87
C THR A 329 69.90 -17.00 -19.75
N ALA A 330 69.02 -17.79 -20.35
CA ALA A 330 69.38 -18.86 -21.24
C ALA A 330 69.90 -18.37 -22.62
N LEU A 331 69.38 -17.25 -23.12
CA LEU A 331 69.85 -16.62 -24.35
C LEU A 331 71.21 -15.87 -24.21
N ARG A 332 71.55 -15.44 -22.99
CA ARG A 332 72.82 -14.74 -22.73
C ARG A 332 73.98 -15.66 -22.52
N THR A 333 73.79 -16.92 -22.17
CA THR A 333 74.79 -17.92 -21.99
C THR A 333 75.08 -18.69 -23.30
N GLY A 334 74.20 -18.59 -24.34
CA GLY A 334 74.37 -19.30 -25.62
C GLY A 334 75.16 -18.57 -26.72
N VAL A 335 75.53 -17.31 -26.52
CA VAL A 335 76.15 -16.47 -27.56
C VAL A 335 77.64 -16.21 -27.27
N THR A 336 78.19 -16.61 -26.13
CA THR A 336 79.65 -16.44 -25.83
C THR A 336 80.52 -17.65 -26.12
N GLY A 337 80.01 -18.59 -26.90
CA GLY A 337 80.76 -19.81 -27.24
C GLY A 337 81.18 -20.01 -28.74
N LEU A 338 81.08 -18.94 -29.54
CA LEU A 338 81.49 -18.98 -30.92
C LEU A 338 82.26 -17.70 -31.34
N LEU A 339 83.50 -17.62 -30.92
CA LEU A 339 84.63 -16.96 -31.65
C LEU A 339 85.91 -17.65 -31.23
#